data_53dce7cc7df425a554bab650223cc2ab
#
_entry.id   53dce7cc7df425a554bab650223cc2ab
#
_cell.length_a   1.000
_cell.length_b   1.000
_cell.length_c   1.000
_cell.angle_alpha   90.00
_cell.angle_beta   90.00
_cell.angle_gamma   90.00
#
_symmetry.space_group_name_H-M   'P 1'
#
loop_
_entity.id
_entity.type
_entity.pdbx_description
1 polymer ?
#
loop_
_entity_poly.entity_id
_entity_poly.type
_entity_poly.pdbx_seq_one_letter_code
_entity_poly.pdbx_strand_id
1 'polypeptide(L)'
;MRIVDLSHRLTEGMAHHPMHPRAPVVLTGSLAHDSTARWMGEHPDFGRVSFVNEQIVLSGHTGTHVDAPLHAGRDRPDAADIDLAACVGAATLLDVSEHCGPRVVICAADLKAALPDGEALAPIVLLYTAWSAIHDTDPERYYRNSMGLTEDAALYLRAAGVRCVGIDAPSIDAPHTPGAPAHMHFLRRDPPVYVIENLRGLDELPLRVPFFSAAALPIASSSGSPVRAYAVLDADPGQHTQKETP
;
A
#
# COMPACT_ATOMS: atom_id res chain seq x y z
N MET A 1 -6.43 16.32 -14.27
CA MET A 1 -5.67 15.22 -13.64
C MET A 1 -5.37 15.60 -12.19
N ARG A 2 -5.81 14.78 -11.23
CA ARG A 2 -5.50 14.89 -9.79
C ARG A 2 -4.77 13.62 -9.38
N ILE A 3 -3.66 13.75 -8.68
CA ILE A 3 -2.96 12.60 -8.09
C ILE A 3 -3.30 12.57 -6.61
N VAL A 4 -3.72 11.40 -6.11
CA VAL A 4 -3.96 11.12 -4.69
C VAL A 4 -2.85 10.21 -4.21
N ASP A 5 -2.08 10.66 -3.23
CA ASP A 5 -1.02 9.87 -2.59
C ASP A 5 -1.63 8.95 -1.52
N LEU A 6 -1.46 7.66 -1.71
CA LEU A 6 -2.07 6.63 -0.89
C LEU A 6 -1.05 5.95 0.06
N SER A 7 0.13 6.55 0.24
CA SER A 7 1.21 5.96 1.03
C SER A 7 1.48 6.71 2.32
N HIS A 8 1.76 5.98 3.38
CA HIS A 8 2.32 6.55 4.60
C HIS A 8 3.74 7.06 4.38
N ARG A 9 4.05 8.18 5.02
CA ARG A 9 5.41 8.73 5.02
C ARG A 9 6.32 7.82 5.82
N LEU A 10 7.44 7.40 5.23
CA LEU A 10 8.46 6.66 5.95
C LEU A 10 9.30 7.62 6.79
N THR A 11 9.35 7.39 8.10
CA THR A 11 10.13 8.19 9.04
C THR A 11 10.89 7.27 9.98
N GLU A 12 12.07 7.72 10.41
CA GLU A 12 12.81 7.00 11.44
C GLU A 12 11.97 6.90 12.72
N GLY A 13 11.93 5.70 13.29
CA GLY A 13 11.14 5.41 14.49
C GLY A 13 9.62 5.35 14.29
N MET A 14 9.11 5.38 13.04
CA MET A 14 7.68 5.17 12.79
C MET A 14 7.20 3.84 13.38
N ALA A 15 5.92 3.80 13.74
CA ALA A 15 5.29 2.57 14.18
C ALA A 15 5.35 1.49 13.08
N HIS A 16 5.52 0.26 13.49
CA HIS A 16 5.61 -0.90 12.59
C HIS A 16 4.94 -2.11 13.23
N HIS A 17 4.61 -3.10 12.41
CA HIS A 17 3.99 -4.32 12.89
C HIS A 17 4.89 -5.02 13.93
N PRO A 18 4.35 -5.49 15.07
CA PRO A 18 5.14 -6.09 16.15
C PRO A 18 6.01 -7.30 15.75
N MET A 19 5.62 -8.01 14.68
CA MET A 19 6.38 -9.13 14.13
C MET A 19 7.53 -8.71 13.21
N HIS A 20 7.60 -7.44 12.80
CA HIS A 20 8.67 -6.96 11.94
C HIS A 20 9.93 -6.67 12.76
N PRO A 21 11.12 -6.96 12.22
CA PRO A 21 12.34 -6.95 13.03
C PRO A 21 12.77 -5.56 13.49
N ARG A 22 12.43 -4.48 12.77
CA ARG A 22 12.81 -3.10 13.11
C ARG A 22 11.97 -2.07 12.36
N ALA A 23 11.83 -0.88 12.97
CA ALA A 23 11.37 0.32 12.26
C ALA A 23 12.38 0.72 11.16
N PRO A 24 11.96 1.53 10.18
CA PRO A 24 12.87 2.11 9.19
C PRO A 24 14.00 2.89 9.87
N VAL A 25 15.18 2.79 9.30
CA VAL A 25 16.37 3.54 9.75
C VAL A 25 17.00 4.22 8.54
N VAL A 26 17.20 5.52 8.66
CA VAL A 26 17.96 6.30 7.68
C VAL A 26 19.35 6.58 8.25
N LEU A 27 20.36 5.97 7.66
CA LEU A 27 21.75 6.21 8.04
C LEU A 27 22.28 7.41 7.26
N THR A 28 22.27 8.57 7.90
CA THR A 28 22.88 9.80 7.39
C THR A 28 24.35 9.82 7.76
N GLY A 29 25.23 10.29 6.87
CA GLY A 29 26.63 10.55 7.21
C GLY A 29 27.67 9.73 6.45
N SER A 30 27.28 8.76 5.61
CA SER A 30 28.26 8.08 4.75
C SER A 30 28.89 9.05 3.75
N LEU A 31 28.07 9.98 3.20
CA LEU A 31 28.50 11.07 2.31
C LEU A 31 27.69 12.32 2.63
N ALA A 32 28.10 13.05 3.67
CA ALA A 32 27.53 14.36 4.01
C ALA A 32 28.04 15.45 3.08
N HIS A 33 27.34 16.58 2.98
CA HIS A 33 27.73 17.74 2.18
C HIS A 33 29.19 18.18 2.43
N ASP A 34 29.62 18.25 3.68
CA ASP A 34 30.99 18.63 4.03
C ASP A 34 32.05 17.66 3.51
N SER A 35 31.72 16.37 3.46
CA SER A 35 32.64 15.33 2.95
C SER A 35 32.76 15.40 1.43
N THR A 36 31.62 15.54 0.73
CA THR A 36 31.60 15.54 -0.74
C THR A 36 32.16 16.84 -1.33
N ALA A 37 31.95 17.98 -0.66
CA ALA A 37 32.45 19.26 -1.08
C ALA A 37 33.99 19.31 -1.25
N ARG A 38 34.70 18.42 -0.53
CA ARG A 38 36.17 18.29 -0.65
C ARG A 38 36.60 17.69 -2.00
N TRP A 39 35.75 16.93 -2.65
CA TRP A 39 36.06 16.22 -3.89
C TRP A 39 35.50 16.91 -5.12
N MET A 40 34.37 17.66 -4.96
CA MET A 40 33.62 18.20 -6.10
C MET A 40 34.12 19.54 -6.60
N GLY A 41 34.86 20.31 -5.76
CA GLY A 41 35.37 21.62 -6.15
C GLY A 41 34.32 22.71 -6.25
N GLU A 42 34.56 23.72 -7.11
CA GLU A 42 33.66 24.85 -7.33
C GLU A 42 33.11 24.85 -8.76
N HIS A 43 31.85 25.18 -8.90
CA HIS A 43 31.20 25.43 -10.19
C HIS A 43 31.14 26.94 -10.45
N PRO A 44 31.41 27.42 -11.69
CA PRO A 44 31.44 28.86 -11.98
C PRO A 44 30.17 29.61 -11.57
N ASP A 45 29.00 29.00 -11.77
CA ASP A 45 27.70 29.64 -11.54
C ASP A 45 27.09 29.31 -10.18
N PHE A 46 27.47 28.20 -9.53
CA PHE A 46 26.87 27.71 -8.30
C PHE A 46 27.80 27.69 -7.08
N GLY A 47 29.05 28.12 -7.27
CA GLY A 47 30.05 28.12 -6.20
C GLY A 47 30.42 26.69 -5.76
N ARG A 48 30.58 26.48 -4.45
CA ARG A 48 31.00 25.21 -3.90
C ARG A 48 29.96 24.10 -4.11
N VAL A 49 30.30 23.05 -4.81
CA VAL A 49 29.41 21.92 -5.09
C VAL A 49 29.54 20.85 -4.01
N SER A 50 28.42 20.30 -3.59
CA SER A 50 28.37 19.18 -2.65
C SER A 50 27.12 18.34 -2.85
N PHE A 51 27.22 17.05 -2.51
CA PHE A 51 26.10 16.09 -2.56
C PHE A 51 25.95 15.42 -1.19
N VAL A 52 24.77 14.83 -0.97
CA VAL A 52 24.51 13.93 0.16
C VAL A 52 24.09 12.58 -0.39
N ASN A 53 24.53 11.52 0.26
CA ASN A 53 24.06 10.16 -0.01
C ASN A 53 23.89 9.44 1.33
N GLU A 54 22.71 8.91 1.52
CA GLU A 54 22.31 8.18 2.73
C GLU A 54 22.08 6.70 2.42
N GLN A 55 22.23 5.87 3.42
CA GLN A 55 21.79 4.48 3.38
C GLN A 55 20.45 4.34 4.10
N ILE A 56 19.47 3.69 3.44
CA ILE A 56 18.15 3.43 4.02
C ILE A 56 18.05 1.93 4.30
N VAL A 57 17.69 1.57 5.53
CA VAL A 57 17.42 0.19 5.94
C VAL A 57 15.92 0.06 6.18
N LEU A 58 15.27 -0.82 5.44
CA LEU A 58 13.82 -1.07 5.47
C LEU A 58 13.55 -2.57 5.58
N SER A 59 12.45 -2.94 6.22
CA SER A 59 11.83 -4.26 6.01
C SER A 59 11.07 -4.24 4.68
N GLY A 60 10.93 -5.38 4.02
CA GLY A 60 10.06 -5.54 2.85
C GLY A 60 8.61 -5.13 3.12
N HIS A 61 8.20 -5.13 4.39
CA HIS A 61 6.85 -4.79 4.86
C HIS A 61 6.81 -3.46 5.64
N THR A 62 7.68 -2.52 5.29
CA THR A 62 7.71 -1.20 5.93
C THR A 62 6.70 -0.24 5.32
N GLY A 63 5.82 0.34 6.16
CA GLY A 63 4.82 1.32 5.73
C GLY A 63 3.84 0.74 4.71
N THR A 64 3.46 1.54 3.71
CA THR A 64 2.66 1.06 2.59
C THR A 64 3.52 0.16 1.71
N HIS A 65 3.10 -1.09 1.55
CA HIS A 65 3.89 -2.13 0.88
C HIS A 65 3.01 -3.13 0.12
N VAL A 66 3.63 -3.90 -0.74
CA VAL A 66 3.00 -5.05 -1.41
C VAL A 66 3.67 -6.34 -0.98
N ASP A 67 2.87 -7.37 -0.73
CA ASP A 67 3.34 -8.72 -0.40
C ASP A 67 3.56 -9.55 -1.65
N ALA A 68 4.72 -10.22 -1.68
CA ALA A 68 5.03 -11.24 -2.66
C ALA A 68 4.57 -12.63 -2.17
N PRO A 69 4.34 -13.61 -3.07
CA PRO A 69 3.98 -14.99 -2.72
C PRO A 69 4.95 -15.65 -1.73
N LEU A 70 6.24 -15.26 -1.75
CA LEU A 70 7.25 -15.73 -0.80
C LEU A 70 6.87 -15.43 0.66
N HIS A 71 6.07 -14.37 0.93
CA HIS A 71 5.59 -14.04 2.28
C HIS A 71 4.77 -15.17 2.90
N ALA A 72 3.95 -15.84 2.12
CA ALA A 72 3.06 -16.89 2.60
C ALA A 72 3.56 -18.32 2.34
N GLY A 73 4.67 -18.51 1.63
CA GLY A 73 5.15 -19.85 1.29
C GLY A 73 6.62 -19.92 0.89
N ARG A 74 7.31 -20.93 1.40
CA ARG A 74 8.67 -21.27 0.95
C ARG A 74 8.67 -21.59 -0.54
N ASP A 75 9.74 -21.30 -1.23
CA ASP A 75 9.94 -21.61 -2.66
C ASP A 75 8.87 -20.97 -3.58
N ARG A 76 8.29 -19.85 -3.17
CA ARG A 76 7.37 -19.03 -3.94
C ARG A 76 8.09 -17.83 -4.55
N PRO A 77 7.54 -17.23 -5.63
CA PRO A 77 8.09 -16.01 -6.23
C PRO A 77 8.28 -14.89 -5.20
N ASP A 78 9.38 -14.16 -5.32
CA ASP A 78 9.77 -13.05 -4.45
C ASP A 78 9.27 -11.67 -4.99
N ALA A 79 9.71 -10.60 -4.36
CA ALA A 79 9.27 -9.25 -4.74
C ALA A 79 9.77 -8.82 -6.13
N ALA A 80 10.89 -9.38 -6.61
CA ALA A 80 11.39 -9.10 -7.96
C ALA A 80 10.53 -9.73 -9.06
N ASP A 81 9.77 -10.77 -8.72
CA ASP A 81 8.90 -11.52 -9.63
C ASP A 81 7.43 -11.04 -9.61
N ILE A 82 7.11 -10.00 -8.85
CA ILE A 82 5.73 -9.45 -8.81
C ILE A 82 5.33 -8.97 -10.21
N ASP A 83 4.20 -9.47 -10.70
CA ASP A 83 3.61 -9.01 -11.96
C ASP A 83 3.05 -7.59 -11.79
N LEU A 84 3.76 -6.61 -12.34
CA LEU A 84 3.35 -5.20 -12.27
C LEU A 84 1.96 -4.95 -12.88
N ALA A 85 1.57 -5.71 -13.91
CA ALA A 85 0.24 -5.59 -14.51
C ALA A 85 -0.90 -6.04 -13.59
N ALA A 86 -0.59 -6.72 -12.48
CA ALA A 86 -1.56 -7.01 -11.44
C ALA A 86 -1.74 -5.86 -10.43
N CYS A 87 -0.70 -5.04 -10.22
CA CYS A 87 -0.66 -3.99 -9.21
C CYS A 87 -0.84 -2.57 -9.79
N VAL A 88 -1.01 -2.46 -11.12
CA VAL A 88 -1.14 -1.17 -11.84
C VAL A 88 -2.29 -1.24 -12.83
N GLY A 89 -3.22 -0.31 -12.75
CA GLY A 89 -4.38 -0.25 -13.66
C GLY A 89 -5.62 0.34 -12.99
N ALA A 90 -6.78 0.10 -13.60
CA ALA A 90 -8.07 0.51 -13.03
C ALA A 90 -8.38 -0.29 -11.75
N ALA A 91 -8.97 0.38 -10.76
CA ALA A 91 -9.37 -0.25 -9.51
C ALA A 91 -10.83 0.01 -9.14
N THR A 92 -11.39 -0.85 -8.29
CA THR A 92 -12.69 -0.63 -7.63
C THR A 92 -12.41 -0.37 -6.15
N LEU A 93 -12.92 0.75 -5.62
CA LEU A 93 -12.95 1.01 -4.19
C LEU A 93 -14.23 0.41 -3.60
N LEU A 94 -14.10 -0.42 -2.58
CA LEU A 94 -15.22 -0.87 -1.75
C LEU A 94 -15.13 -0.18 -0.39
N ASP A 95 -16.12 0.64 -0.09
CA ASP A 95 -16.25 1.25 1.22
C ASP A 95 -16.97 0.28 2.17
N VAL A 96 -16.20 -0.28 3.09
CA VAL A 96 -16.69 -1.19 4.15
C VAL A 96 -16.55 -0.59 5.53
N SER A 97 -16.32 0.73 5.63
CA SER A 97 -16.02 1.43 6.89
C SER A 97 -17.14 1.33 7.91
N GLU A 98 -18.40 1.30 7.48
CA GLU A 98 -19.56 1.13 8.37
C GLU A 98 -19.59 -0.22 9.10
N HIS A 99 -18.95 -1.25 8.52
CA HIS A 99 -18.84 -2.59 9.08
C HIS A 99 -17.55 -2.80 9.86
N CYS A 100 -16.69 -1.79 9.96
CA CYS A 100 -15.35 -1.92 10.51
C CYS A 100 -15.28 -1.43 11.96
N GLY A 101 -14.42 -2.09 12.71
CA GLY A 101 -14.17 -1.77 14.12
C GLY A 101 -13.06 -2.66 14.65
N PRO A 102 -12.65 -2.47 15.92
CA PRO A 102 -11.62 -3.30 16.52
C PRO A 102 -11.97 -4.78 16.44
N ARG A 103 -11.09 -5.58 15.79
CA ARG A 103 -11.21 -7.04 15.66
C ARG A 103 -12.46 -7.53 14.91
N VAL A 104 -13.10 -6.68 14.14
CA VAL A 104 -14.20 -7.10 13.25
C VAL A 104 -13.59 -7.85 12.07
N VAL A 105 -14.31 -8.81 11.53
CA VAL A 105 -13.96 -9.51 10.29
C VAL A 105 -14.91 -9.10 9.17
N ILE A 106 -14.37 -8.85 8.00
CA ILE A 106 -15.09 -8.46 6.79
C ILE A 106 -15.38 -9.73 5.99
N CYS A 107 -16.63 -10.07 5.83
CA CYS A 107 -17.07 -11.26 5.10
C CYS A 107 -17.45 -10.96 3.65
N ALA A 108 -17.69 -12.00 2.85
CA ALA A 108 -18.11 -11.83 1.46
C ALA A 108 -19.42 -11.06 1.29
N ALA A 109 -20.32 -11.13 2.28
CA ALA A 109 -21.59 -10.39 2.25
C ALA A 109 -21.34 -8.86 2.37
N ASP A 110 -20.40 -8.44 3.20
CA ASP A 110 -20.02 -7.04 3.36
C ASP A 110 -19.44 -6.46 2.08
N LEU A 111 -18.56 -7.23 1.43
CA LEU A 111 -17.96 -6.84 0.14
C LEU A 111 -19.00 -6.72 -0.97
N LYS A 112 -19.97 -7.62 -1.00
CA LYS A 112 -21.06 -7.58 -1.97
C LYS A 112 -22.00 -6.40 -1.71
N ALA A 113 -22.27 -6.09 -0.46
CA ALA A 113 -23.12 -4.94 -0.08
C ALA A 113 -22.45 -3.60 -0.43
N ALA A 114 -21.12 -3.54 -0.37
CA ALA A 114 -20.35 -2.34 -0.74
C ALA A 114 -20.25 -2.13 -2.27
N LEU A 115 -20.61 -3.13 -3.09
CA LEU A 115 -20.62 -3.02 -4.54
C LEU A 115 -22.05 -2.75 -5.04
N PRO A 116 -22.32 -1.60 -5.67
CA PRO A 116 -23.65 -1.28 -6.19
C PRO A 116 -24.14 -2.30 -7.22
N ASP A 117 -25.46 -2.51 -7.27
CA ASP A 117 -26.10 -3.42 -8.21
C ASP A 117 -25.72 -3.13 -9.67
N GLY A 118 -25.38 -4.17 -10.40
CA GLY A 118 -24.98 -4.09 -11.80
C GLY A 118 -23.51 -3.70 -12.04
N GLU A 119 -22.77 -3.38 -10.97
CA GLU A 119 -21.34 -3.09 -11.05
C GLU A 119 -20.51 -4.38 -10.97
N ALA A 120 -19.34 -4.36 -11.63
CA ALA A 120 -18.39 -5.46 -11.57
C ALA A 120 -17.07 -5.01 -10.94
N LEU A 121 -16.36 -5.90 -10.24
CA LEU A 121 -15.05 -5.62 -9.69
C LEU A 121 -14.02 -5.44 -10.81
N ALA A 122 -13.14 -4.46 -10.65
CA ALA A 122 -11.92 -4.35 -11.44
C ALA A 122 -10.90 -5.43 -10.96
N PRO A 123 -9.85 -5.69 -11.77
CA PRO A 123 -8.77 -6.59 -11.34
C PRO A 123 -8.05 -6.15 -10.07
N ILE A 124 -8.11 -4.88 -9.71
CA ILE A 124 -7.59 -4.32 -8.46
C ILE A 124 -8.78 -3.88 -7.61
N VAL A 125 -8.82 -4.31 -6.34
CA VAL A 125 -9.84 -3.91 -5.37
C VAL A 125 -9.17 -3.22 -4.20
N LEU A 126 -9.67 -2.05 -3.83
CA LEU A 126 -9.22 -1.28 -2.68
C LEU A 126 -10.31 -1.31 -1.61
N LEU A 127 -9.96 -1.71 -0.41
CA LEU A 127 -10.87 -1.83 0.73
C LEU A 127 -10.66 -0.63 1.66
N TYR A 128 -11.63 0.26 1.71
CA TYR A 128 -11.64 1.38 2.65
C TYR A 128 -12.33 0.97 3.94
N THR A 129 -11.58 0.96 5.04
CA THR A 129 -12.04 0.56 6.38
C THR A 129 -12.07 1.73 7.36
N ALA A 130 -11.58 2.91 6.95
CA ALA A 130 -11.32 4.09 7.79
C ALA A 130 -10.28 3.84 8.90
N TRP A 131 -9.60 2.69 8.92
CA TRP A 131 -8.66 2.33 9.99
C TRP A 131 -7.36 3.13 9.94
N SER A 132 -6.94 3.57 8.75
CA SER A 132 -5.74 4.40 8.59
C SER A 132 -5.79 5.72 9.38
N ALA A 133 -6.98 6.19 9.74
CA ALA A 133 -7.16 7.42 10.51
C ALA A 133 -6.48 7.40 11.91
N ILE A 134 -6.27 6.21 12.48
CA ILE A 134 -5.62 6.07 13.80
C ILE A 134 -4.14 5.67 13.71
N HIS A 135 -3.59 5.51 12.50
CA HIS A 135 -2.19 5.07 12.31
C HIS A 135 -1.17 5.90 13.11
N ASP A 136 -1.27 7.23 13.03
CA ASP A 136 -0.30 8.14 13.65
C ASP A 136 -0.71 8.52 15.09
N THR A 137 -1.99 8.41 15.45
CA THR A 137 -2.52 8.86 16.75
C THR A 137 -2.60 7.75 17.78
N ASP A 138 -2.80 6.50 17.36
CA ASP A 138 -2.88 5.32 18.24
C ASP A 138 -2.28 4.10 17.52
N PRO A 139 -0.95 4.08 17.30
CA PRO A 139 -0.30 3.01 16.55
C PRO A 139 -0.40 1.65 17.23
N GLU A 140 -0.46 1.58 18.55
CA GLU A 140 -0.63 0.31 19.26
C GLU A 140 -1.98 -0.33 18.93
N ARG A 141 -3.06 0.44 19.00
CA ARG A 141 -4.40 -0.01 18.59
C ARG A 141 -4.44 -0.34 17.10
N TYR A 142 -3.79 0.48 16.26
CA TYR A 142 -3.71 0.27 14.81
C TYR A 142 -3.20 -1.13 14.47
N TYR A 143 -2.07 -1.53 15.02
CA TYR A 143 -1.45 -2.82 14.72
C TYR A 143 -2.05 -4.02 15.47
N ARG A 144 -2.61 -3.82 16.67
CA ARG A 144 -3.07 -4.94 17.52
C ARG A 144 -4.55 -5.26 17.41
N ASN A 145 -5.35 -4.33 16.94
CA ASN A 145 -6.80 -4.46 16.96
C ASN A 145 -7.46 -4.23 15.59
N SER A 146 -6.70 -4.30 14.50
CA SER A 146 -7.25 -4.11 13.15
C SER A 146 -8.29 -5.18 12.80
N MET A 147 -9.07 -4.87 11.78
CA MET A 147 -9.94 -5.82 11.10
C MET A 147 -9.16 -6.62 10.06
N GLY A 148 -9.84 -7.53 9.39
CA GLY A 148 -9.30 -8.26 8.25
C GLY A 148 -10.38 -9.11 7.59
N LEU A 149 -10.03 -9.75 6.48
CA LEU A 149 -10.96 -10.57 5.70
C LEU A 149 -11.16 -11.95 6.32
N THR A 150 -12.38 -12.45 6.16
CA THR A 150 -12.66 -13.88 6.36
C THR A 150 -12.21 -14.70 5.15
N GLU A 151 -12.16 -16.02 5.30
CA GLU A 151 -11.84 -16.93 4.21
C GLU A 151 -12.81 -16.81 3.02
N ASP A 152 -14.11 -16.69 3.29
CA ASP A 152 -15.14 -16.56 2.25
C ASP A 152 -15.03 -15.23 1.48
N ALA A 153 -14.59 -14.14 2.13
CA ALA A 153 -14.30 -12.89 1.46
C ALA A 153 -13.11 -13.02 0.49
N ALA A 154 -12.03 -13.69 0.93
CA ALA A 154 -10.87 -13.93 0.07
C ALA A 154 -11.24 -14.82 -1.13
N LEU A 155 -12.02 -15.85 -0.92
CA LEU A 155 -12.51 -16.74 -1.98
C LEU A 155 -13.43 -16.01 -2.96
N TYR A 156 -14.30 -15.12 -2.47
CA TYR A 156 -15.16 -14.29 -3.32
C TYR A 156 -14.34 -13.38 -4.25
N LEU A 157 -13.35 -12.67 -3.73
CA LEU A 157 -12.50 -11.80 -4.54
C LEU A 157 -11.71 -12.59 -5.59
N ARG A 158 -11.15 -13.74 -5.22
CA ARG A 158 -10.49 -14.63 -6.19
C ARG A 158 -11.43 -15.12 -7.28
N ALA A 159 -12.63 -15.57 -6.92
CA ALA A 159 -13.63 -16.07 -7.88
C ALA A 159 -14.10 -14.96 -8.84
N ALA A 160 -14.09 -13.70 -8.40
CA ALA A 160 -14.38 -12.53 -9.23
C ALA A 160 -13.23 -12.13 -10.18
N GLY A 161 -12.10 -12.84 -10.15
CA GLY A 161 -10.96 -12.55 -11.03
C GLY A 161 -10.05 -11.41 -10.54
N VAL A 162 -10.16 -11.03 -9.27
CA VAL A 162 -9.28 -10.01 -8.66
C VAL A 162 -7.85 -10.52 -8.64
N ARG A 163 -6.91 -9.64 -8.99
CA ARG A 163 -5.46 -9.92 -9.07
C ARG A 163 -4.65 -9.21 -8.00
N CYS A 164 -5.21 -8.13 -7.44
CA CYS A 164 -4.59 -7.36 -6.37
C CYS A 164 -5.65 -6.82 -5.43
N VAL A 165 -5.40 -6.89 -4.12
CA VAL A 165 -6.26 -6.31 -3.08
C VAL A 165 -5.44 -5.36 -2.24
N GLY A 166 -5.91 -4.12 -2.09
CA GLY A 166 -5.33 -3.12 -1.19
C GLY A 166 -6.24 -2.86 0.00
N ILE A 167 -5.66 -2.58 1.16
CA ILE A 167 -6.40 -2.23 2.39
C ILE A 167 -5.71 -1.10 3.15
N ASP A 168 -6.48 -0.24 3.80
CA ASP A 168 -5.97 0.84 4.68
C ASP A 168 -5.77 0.38 6.13
N ALA A 169 -5.52 -0.90 6.32
CA ALA A 169 -5.21 -1.53 7.60
C ALA A 169 -3.81 -2.17 7.56
N PRO A 170 -3.22 -2.51 8.72
CA PRO A 170 -1.86 -3.05 8.79
C PRO A 170 -1.73 -4.47 8.28
N SER A 171 -2.84 -5.18 8.08
CA SER A 171 -2.87 -6.52 7.51
C SER A 171 -4.20 -6.81 6.86
N ILE A 172 -4.18 -7.66 5.82
CA ILE A 172 -5.39 -8.16 5.16
C ILE A 172 -6.14 -9.18 6.05
N ASP A 173 -5.45 -9.84 6.97
CA ASP A 173 -6.05 -10.70 7.99
C ASP A 173 -6.12 -9.97 9.33
N ALA A 174 -7.19 -10.20 10.10
CA ALA A 174 -7.28 -9.67 11.46
C ALA A 174 -6.24 -10.35 12.38
N PRO A 175 -5.58 -9.61 13.30
CA PRO A 175 -4.45 -10.13 14.10
C PRO A 175 -4.76 -11.38 14.93
N HIS A 176 -6.03 -11.63 15.21
CA HIS A 176 -6.49 -12.77 16.03
C HIS A 176 -7.07 -13.91 15.20
N THR A 177 -7.02 -13.81 13.86
CA THR A 177 -7.55 -14.85 12.97
C THR A 177 -6.51 -15.94 12.76
N PRO A 178 -6.75 -17.19 13.25
CA PRO A 178 -5.79 -18.26 13.09
C PRO A 178 -5.55 -18.61 11.62
N GLY A 179 -4.30 -18.85 11.26
CA GLY A 179 -3.92 -19.38 9.96
C GLY A 179 -3.88 -18.35 8.82
N ALA A 180 -4.16 -17.08 9.10
CA ALA A 180 -4.10 -15.99 8.10
C ALA A 180 -4.78 -16.38 6.78
N PRO A 181 -6.10 -16.66 6.77
CA PRO A 181 -6.78 -17.28 5.64
C PRO A 181 -6.72 -16.43 4.38
N ALA A 182 -6.81 -15.10 4.46
CA ALA A 182 -6.74 -14.24 3.30
C ALA A 182 -5.34 -14.29 2.66
N HIS A 183 -4.26 -14.15 3.42
CA HIS A 183 -2.90 -14.32 2.90
C HIS A 183 -2.72 -15.69 2.25
N MET A 184 -3.19 -16.77 2.90
CA MET A 184 -3.04 -18.12 2.35
C MET A 184 -3.77 -18.29 1.03
N HIS A 185 -5.00 -17.80 0.93
CA HIS A 185 -5.77 -17.89 -0.32
C HIS A 185 -5.23 -16.98 -1.42
N PHE A 186 -4.68 -15.83 -1.08
CA PHE A 186 -4.17 -14.87 -2.06
C PHE A 186 -2.77 -15.24 -2.56
N LEU A 187 -1.83 -15.50 -1.66
CA LEU A 187 -0.41 -15.59 -2.03
C LEU A 187 0.07 -17.03 -2.32
N ARG A 188 -0.62 -18.05 -1.81
CA ARG A 188 -0.18 -19.47 -2.01
C ARG A 188 -0.83 -20.17 -3.18
N ARG A 189 -1.81 -19.58 -3.84
CA ARG A 189 -2.49 -20.17 -5.00
C ARG A 189 -2.03 -19.49 -6.28
N ASP A 190 -2.01 -20.24 -7.38
CA ASP A 190 -1.68 -19.74 -8.71
C ASP A 190 -2.95 -19.49 -9.55
N PRO A 191 -3.03 -18.37 -10.29
CA PRO A 191 -2.16 -17.20 -10.13
C PRO A 191 -2.34 -16.53 -8.76
N PRO A 192 -1.32 -15.87 -8.21
CA PRO A 192 -1.45 -15.17 -6.94
C PRO A 192 -2.36 -13.96 -7.07
N VAL A 193 -2.98 -13.57 -5.94
CA VAL A 193 -3.55 -12.24 -5.74
C VAL A 193 -2.59 -11.49 -4.84
N TYR A 194 -2.02 -10.39 -5.32
CA TYR A 194 -1.10 -9.59 -4.52
C TYR A 194 -1.85 -8.79 -3.47
N VAL A 195 -1.20 -8.57 -2.33
CA VAL A 195 -1.79 -7.84 -1.20
C VAL A 195 -1.02 -6.55 -0.98
N ILE A 196 -1.74 -5.43 -0.87
CA ILE A 196 -1.17 -4.13 -0.53
C ILE A 196 -1.73 -3.70 0.81
N GLU A 197 -0.86 -3.49 1.78
CA GLU A 197 -1.21 -3.15 3.15
C GLU A 197 -0.76 -1.73 3.52
N ASN A 198 -1.35 -1.19 4.57
CA ASN A 198 -1.07 0.15 5.05
C ASN A 198 -1.30 1.24 3.97
N LEU A 199 -2.40 1.17 3.22
CA LEU A 199 -2.85 2.28 2.41
C LEU A 199 -3.42 3.40 3.30
N ARG A 200 -3.50 4.62 2.75
CA ARG A 200 -4.17 5.76 3.37
C ARG A 200 -4.90 6.59 2.32
N GLY A 201 -5.75 7.53 2.75
CA GLY A 201 -6.41 8.46 1.83
C GLY A 201 -7.38 7.79 0.87
N LEU A 202 -7.86 6.58 1.17
CA LEU A 202 -8.83 5.87 0.33
C LEU A 202 -10.20 6.57 0.33
N ASP A 203 -10.53 7.34 1.36
CA ASP A 203 -11.72 8.19 1.46
C ASP A 203 -11.80 9.29 0.40
N GLU A 204 -10.66 9.60 -0.25
CA GLU A 204 -10.61 10.57 -1.34
C GLU A 204 -10.96 9.97 -2.73
N LEU A 205 -11.11 8.65 -2.82
CA LEU A 205 -11.28 7.95 -4.08
C LEU A 205 -12.75 7.68 -4.41
N PRO A 206 -13.14 7.74 -5.70
CA PRO A 206 -14.45 7.28 -6.14
C PRO A 206 -14.52 5.74 -6.19
N LEU A 207 -15.73 5.19 -6.29
CA LEU A 207 -15.95 3.75 -6.52
C LEU A 207 -15.12 3.21 -7.69
N ARG A 208 -15.07 3.96 -8.80
CA ARG A 208 -14.27 3.63 -9.99
C ARG A 208 -13.02 4.49 -10.01
N VAL A 209 -11.89 3.88 -9.75
CA VAL A 209 -10.58 4.52 -9.80
C VAL A 209 -10.00 4.29 -11.18
N PRO A 210 -9.88 5.34 -12.03
CA PRO A 210 -9.43 5.18 -13.41
C PRO A 210 -8.02 4.60 -13.52
N PHE A 211 -7.15 4.97 -12.59
CA PHE A 211 -5.78 4.48 -12.54
C PHE A 211 -5.27 4.44 -11.10
N PHE A 212 -4.75 3.30 -10.71
CA PHE A 212 -4.06 3.03 -9.45
C PHE A 212 -2.69 2.42 -9.75
N SER A 213 -1.71 2.72 -8.93
CA SER A 213 -0.37 2.12 -9.01
C SER A 213 0.19 1.84 -7.62
N ALA A 214 0.69 0.61 -7.45
CA ALA A 214 1.50 0.18 -6.31
C ALA A 214 2.63 -0.73 -6.81
N ALA A 215 3.46 -0.20 -7.71
CA ALA A 215 4.56 -0.94 -8.30
C ALA A 215 5.65 -1.28 -7.27
N ALA A 216 5.98 -2.57 -7.18
CA ALA A 216 7.05 -3.07 -6.31
C ALA A 216 8.43 -2.65 -6.78
N LEU A 217 9.36 -2.50 -5.85
CA LEU A 217 10.78 -2.52 -6.16
C LEU A 217 11.21 -3.96 -6.46
N PRO A 218 12.05 -4.21 -7.48
CA PRO A 218 12.49 -5.55 -7.83
C PRO A 218 13.58 -6.07 -6.87
N ILE A 219 13.19 -6.34 -5.62
CA ILE A 219 14.11 -6.77 -4.57
C ILE A 219 14.13 -8.30 -4.53
N ALA A 220 15.21 -8.87 -5.05
CA ALA A 220 15.41 -10.32 -5.04
C ALA A 220 15.47 -10.88 -3.61
N SER A 221 14.88 -12.04 -3.41
CA SER A 221 14.76 -12.76 -2.13
C SER A 221 13.97 -12.01 -1.04
N SER A 222 13.25 -10.93 -1.39
CA SER A 222 12.36 -10.25 -0.46
C SER A 222 10.94 -10.79 -0.52
N SER A 223 10.33 -10.94 0.65
CA SER A 223 8.93 -11.39 0.78
C SER A 223 7.90 -10.29 0.50
N GLY A 224 8.33 -9.06 0.32
CA GLY A 224 7.50 -7.90 0.02
C GLY A 224 8.34 -6.70 -0.37
N SER A 225 7.69 -5.61 -0.75
CA SER A 225 8.35 -4.38 -1.15
C SER A 225 7.57 -3.15 -0.69
N PRO A 226 8.20 -2.18 -0.01
CA PRO A 226 7.62 -0.86 0.13
C PRO A 226 7.27 -0.27 -1.23
N VAL A 227 6.15 0.45 -1.30
CA VAL A 227 5.67 1.07 -2.54
C VAL A 227 5.28 2.54 -2.31
N ARG A 228 5.32 3.36 -3.37
CA ARG A 228 4.58 4.61 -3.41
C ARG A 228 3.26 4.36 -4.12
N ALA A 229 2.24 3.95 -3.35
CA ALA A 229 0.90 3.78 -3.88
C ALA A 229 0.26 5.14 -4.18
N TYR A 230 -0.39 5.28 -5.33
CA TYR A 230 -1.12 6.48 -5.70
C TYR A 230 -2.24 6.17 -6.70
N ALA A 231 -3.23 7.04 -6.72
CA ALA A 231 -4.28 7.03 -7.75
C ALA A 231 -4.20 8.29 -8.61
N VAL A 232 -4.56 8.14 -9.89
CA VAL A 232 -4.74 9.27 -10.82
C VAL A 232 -6.22 9.35 -11.15
N LEU A 233 -6.82 10.49 -10.81
CA LEU A 233 -8.23 10.79 -11.09
C LEU A 233 -8.30 11.78 -12.24
N ASP A 234 -9.37 11.71 -13.03
CA ASP A 234 -9.66 12.70 -14.03
C ASP A 234 -9.84 14.07 -13.36
N ALA A 235 -9.45 15.13 -14.06
CA ALA A 235 -9.79 16.48 -13.61
C ALA A 235 -11.32 16.60 -13.59
N ASP A 236 -11.87 17.05 -12.47
CA ASP A 236 -13.29 17.39 -12.38
C ASP A 236 -13.59 18.42 -13.48
N PRO A 237 -14.46 18.12 -14.47
CA PRO A 237 -14.77 19.07 -15.55
C PRO A 237 -15.40 20.37 -15.04
N GLY A 238 -15.78 20.45 -13.75
CA GLY A 238 -16.34 21.63 -13.10
C GLY A 238 -15.33 22.65 -12.57
N GLN A 239 -14.02 22.36 -12.50
CA GLN A 239 -13.04 23.28 -11.91
C GLN A 239 -12.28 24.17 -12.90
N HIS A 240 -12.56 24.09 -14.19
CA HIS A 240 -11.90 24.93 -15.22
C HIS A 240 -12.66 26.20 -15.62
N THR A 241 -13.58 26.70 -14.80
CA THR A 241 -14.19 28.01 -15.01
C THR A 241 -13.97 28.89 -13.79
N GLN A 242 -12.83 29.60 -13.77
CA GLN A 242 -12.69 30.98 -13.29
C GLN A 242 -11.22 31.33 -13.04
N LYS A 243 -10.57 31.88 -14.06
CA LYS A 243 -9.62 32.99 -13.96
C LYS A 243 -9.26 33.48 -15.35
N GLU A 244 -10.23 34.05 -16.01
CA GLU A 244 -9.96 35.17 -16.88
C GLU A 244 -10.48 36.41 -16.16
N THR A 245 -9.57 37.21 -15.69
CA THR A 245 -9.87 38.58 -15.30
C THR A 245 -8.92 39.51 -16.04
N PRO A 246 -9.44 40.62 -16.54
CA PRO A 246 -8.85 41.48 -17.55
C PRO A 246 -7.58 42.22 -17.10
#